data_bd133d7b12178b8e8429d18dcb5b393a
#
_entry.id   bd133d7b12178b8e8429d18dcb5b393a
#
_cell.length_a   1.000
_cell.length_b   1.000
_cell.length_c   1.000
_cell.angle_alpha   90.00
_cell.angle_beta   90.00
_cell.angle_gamma   90.00
#
_symmetry.space_group_name_H-M   'P 1'
#
loop_
_entity.id
_entity.type
_entity.pdbx_description
1 polymer ?
#
loop_
_entity_poly.entity_id
_entity_poly.type
_entity_poly.pdbx_seq_one_letter_code
_entity_poly.pdbx_strand_id
1 'polypeptide(L)'
;MPKLYRKTMVSALALTMAAPVVFAAAPVVQGPESVQEWFANGQKFISDSKRISHNERKAKNVILFVGDGMGISTITAARILEGQLNGKTGEENRLSFENFPNVGLSKTYSWDQQTSDSAPTMTAMITGYKAREGMLSVDHLTSRGECDASVVAAHSLPTLLEQAAAAGKATGVVSTARITHATPAATYAHTPVRDWESDSDLNNFFASNVATCKANGVTLVKDIARQLIELSPAVKSSLKVAMGGGRTYFLPKTMLDPEYGNNATPVKGRRSDGRDLTAEWVSTRGAKAKYAWNKAQFDAADPATTDYLLGLFEPSHAQYEADRAGDKAGEPSLTEMTEKAIRMLKKSHKGYFLHVEGGRIDHAHHAGNAKRALLDAIELSRAVKKAYEMTDPEETLIIVTADHSHTFTIAGYPHRGNDITGLAKEVPAIDGNAPAPSKAGDGLPYTTLGYQNGPGAVSGARADLTSVDTSALGYLQQAVVPMGSETHAGEDVAIYATGPRANLVHGSMEQNWIYHVMKEAFGF
;
A
#
# COMPACT_ATOMS: atom_id res chain seq x y z
N MET A 1 21.61 -72.04 5.51
CA MET A 1 21.54 -71.12 4.36
C MET A 1 20.18 -70.48 4.37
N PRO A 2 20.03 -69.21 4.79
CA PRO A 2 18.73 -68.50 4.75
C PRO A 2 18.61 -67.65 3.49
N LYS A 3 17.42 -67.69 2.90
CA LYS A 3 16.99 -66.95 1.71
C LYS A 3 16.72 -65.46 2.07
N LEU A 4 17.34 -64.52 1.34
CA LEU A 4 17.02 -63.12 1.36
C LEU A 4 15.71 -62.86 0.60
N TYR A 5 14.72 -62.26 1.29
CA TYR A 5 13.54 -61.65 0.67
C TYR A 5 13.82 -60.16 0.40
N ARG A 6 13.85 -59.77 -0.87
CA ARG A 6 13.81 -58.38 -1.31
C ARG A 6 12.35 -57.91 -1.24
N LYS A 7 12.06 -56.91 -0.38
CA LYS A 7 10.79 -56.15 -0.42
C LYS A 7 10.94 -55.00 -1.39
N THR A 8 10.18 -55.05 -2.46
CA THR A 8 10.01 -53.93 -3.40
C THR A 8 9.00 -52.97 -2.79
N MET A 9 9.45 -51.76 -2.47
CA MET A 9 8.56 -50.65 -2.10
C MET A 9 8.00 -50.02 -3.37
N VAL A 10 6.69 -50.15 -3.57
CA VAL A 10 5.94 -49.38 -4.57
C VAL A 10 5.51 -48.10 -3.92
N SER A 11 6.11 -46.95 -4.33
CA SER A 11 5.67 -45.65 -3.93
C SER A 11 4.43 -45.26 -4.74
N ALA A 12 3.28 -45.20 -4.09
CA ALA A 12 2.06 -44.66 -4.67
C ALA A 12 2.13 -43.12 -4.59
N LEU A 13 2.25 -42.47 -5.74
CA LEU A 13 2.15 -41.04 -5.89
C LEU A 13 0.66 -40.66 -5.81
N ALA A 14 0.22 -40.15 -4.67
CA ALA A 14 -1.13 -39.60 -4.52
C ALA A 14 -1.20 -38.20 -5.18
N LEU A 15 -1.82 -38.15 -6.35
CA LEU A 15 -2.18 -36.91 -7.02
C LEU A 15 -3.38 -36.30 -6.27
N THR A 16 -3.16 -35.33 -5.39
CA THR A 16 -4.25 -34.55 -4.80
C THR A 16 -4.76 -33.57 -5.84
N MET A 17 -5.84 -33.89 -6.52
CA MET A 17 -6.62 -32.91 -7.27
C MET A 17 -7.24 -31.92 -6.27
N ALA A 18 -6.82 -30.65 -6.33
CA ALA A 18 -7.51 -29.57 -5.64
C ALA A 18 -8.90 -29.42 -6.27
N ALA A 19 -9.94 -29.75 -5.52
CA ALA A 19 -11.31 -29.47 -5.90
C ALA A 19 -11.52 -27.96 -5.97
N PRO A 20 -12.30 -27.43 -6.95
CA PRO A 20 -12.66 -26.02 -6.97
C PRO A 20 -13.42 -25.70 -5.69
N VAL A 21 -12.96 -24.69 -4.95
CA VAL A 21 -13.68 -24.17 -3.79
C VAL A 21 -14.92 -23.46 -4.33
N VAL A 22 -16.04 -24.13 -4.32
CA VAL A 22 -17.35 -23.51 -4.52
C VAL A 22 -17.64 -22.73 -3.24
N PHE A 23 -17.55 -21.41 -3.30
CA PHE A 23 -18.03 -20.56 -2.22
C PHE A 23 -19.55 -20.71 -2.13
N ALA A 24 -20.02 -21.52 -1.21
CA ALA A 24 -21.42 -21.49 -0.81
C ALA A 24 -21.71 -20.10 -0.22
N ALA A 25 -22.84 -19.50 -0.58
CA ALA A 25 -23.30 -18.28 0.08
C ALA A 25 -23.31 -18.52 1.58
N ALA A 26 -22.62 -17.65 2.32
CA ALA A 26 -22.54 -17.78 3.78
C ALA A 26 -23.97 -17.84 4.35
N PRO A 27 -24.29 -18.77 5.25
CA PRO A 27 -25.58 -18.79 5.88
C PRO A 27 -25.77 -17.45 6.63
N VAL A 28 -26.99 -16.92 6.59
CA VAL A 28 -27.37 -15.73 7.41
C VAL A 28 -27.22 -16.13 8.86
N VAL A 29 -26.06 -15.82 9.42
CA VAL A 29 -25.78 -16.11 10.84
C VAL A 29 -26.23 -14.89 11.62
N GLN A 30 -27.25 -15.02 12.46
CA GLN A 30 -27.43 -14.11 13.59
C GLN A 30 -26.15 -14.18 14.42
N GLY A 31 -25.60 -13.02 14.82
CA GLY A 31 -24.37 -12.96 15.61
C GLY A 31 -24.41 -13.97 16.77
N PRO A 32 -23.31 -14.69 16.99
CA PRO A 32 -23.27 -15.79 17.96
C PRO A 32 -23.32 -15.30 19.41
N GLU A 33 -23.15 -14.00 19.65
CA GLU A 33 -23.00 -13.46 21.01
C GLU A 33 -24.34 -13.34 21.73
N SER A 34 -24.39 -13.88 22.93
CA SER A 34 -25.47 -13.66 23.88
C SER A 34 -25.41 -12.24 24.47
N VAL A 35 -26.53 -11.82 25.09
CA VAL A 35 -26.58 -10.53 25.82
C VAL A 35 -25.50 -10.46 26.91
N GLN A 36 -25.21 -11.58 27.59
CA GLN A 36 -24.18 -11.68 28.62
C GLN A 36 -22.77 -11.54 28.04
N GLU A 37 -22.52 -12.12 26.88
CA GLU A 37 -21.22 -12.00 26.20
C GLU A 37 -20.96 -10.58 25.75
N TRP A 38 -21.93 -9.88 25.18
CA TRP A 38 -21.81 -8.45 24.85
C TRP A 38 -21.42 -7.61 26.06
N PHE A 39 -22.07 -7.82 27.19
CA PHE A 39 -21.78 -7.09 28.43
C PHE A 39 -20.38 -7.44 28.96
N ALA A 40 -20.05 -8.74 29.01
CA ALA A 40 -18.75 -9.22 29.50
C ALA A 40 -17.59 -8.71 28.62
N ASN A 41 -17.76 -8.67 27.28
CA ASN A 41 -16.79 -8.13 26.36
C ASN A 41 -16.53 -6.64 26.62
N GLY A 42 -17.56 -5.85 26.91
CA GLY A 42 -17.41 -4.45 27.32
C GLY A 42 -16.64 -4.29 28.63
N GLN A 43 -16.93 -5.11 29.65
CA GLN A 43 -16.19 -5.11 30.91
C GLN A 43 -14.71 -5.51 30.71
N LYS A 44 -14.46 -6.53 29.88
CA LYS A 44 -13.11 -6.96 29.52
C LYS A 44 -12.33 -5.85 28.82
N PHE A 45 -12.94 -5.16 27.86
CA PHE A 45 -12.34 -4.02 27.19
C PHE A 45 -11.86 -2.95 28.18
N ILE A 46 -12.70 -2.57 29.17
CA ILE A 46 -12.31 -1.60 30.20
C ILE A 46 -11.14 -2.13 31.05
N SER A 47 -11.20 -3.41 31.44
CA SER A 47 -10.10 -4.03 32.19
C SER A 47 -8.78 -4.03 31.44
N ASP A 48 -8.82 -4.36 30.15
CA ASP A 48 -7.63 -4.39 29.29
C ASP A 48 -7.09 -2.96 29.05
N SER A 49 -7.98 -1.99 28.79
CA SER A 49 -7.62 -0.58 28.60
C SER A 49 -6.88 0.02 29.80
N LYS A 50 -7.29 -0.34 31.02
CA LYS A 50 -6.61 0.10 32.27
C LYS A 50 -5.19 -0.46 32.41
N ARG A 51 -4.80 -1.48 31.66
CA ARG A 51 -3.47 -2.09 31.69
C ARG A 51 -2.53 -1.52 30.61
N ILE A 52 -3.06 -0.70 29.69
CA ILE A 52 -2.23 -0.06 28.66
C ILE A 52 -1.29 0.91 29.37
N SER A 53 0.01 0.69 29.20
CA SER A 53 1.07 1.58 29.68
C SER A 53 1.76 2.26 28.50
N HIS A 54 2.21 3.49 28.71
CA HIS A 54 2.96 4.22 27.70
C HIS A 54 4.41 3.73 27.68
N ASN A 55 4.95 3.46 26.50
CA ASN A 55 6.36 3.15 26.31
C ASN A 55 7.11 4.45 25.96
N GLU A 56 7.76 5.05 26.95
CA GLU A 56 8.50 6.32 26.83
C GLU A 56 9.92 6.17 26.31
N ARG A 57 10.34 4.95 25.97
CA ARG A 57 11.68 4.67 25.43
C ARG A 57 11.86 5.27 24.04
N LYS A 58 13.11 5.39 23.61
CA LYS A 58 13.45 5.64 22.21
C LYS A 58 13.29 4.36 21.39
N ALA A 59 12.75 4.51 20.20
CA ALA A 59 12.64 3.43 19.25
C ALA A 59 14.00 3.13 18.60
N LYS A 60 14.39 1.88 18.59
CA LYS A 60 15.50 1.41 17.78
C LYS A 60 15.11 1.35 16.31
N ASN A 61 13.86 0.92 16.05
CA ASN A 61 13.30 0.77 14.73
C ASN A 61 12.00 1.55 14.60
N VAL A 62 11.73 2.06 13.39
CA VAL A 62 10.42 2.66 13.03
C VAL A 62 9.97 2.03 11.72
N ILE A 63 8.73 1.58 11.69
CA ILE A 63 8.06 1.08 10.47
C ILE A 63 6.82 1.94 10.25
N LEU A 64 6.75 2.59 9.10
CA LEU A 64 5.58 3.33 8.64
C LEU A 64 4.88 2.53 7.54
N PHE A 65 3.65 2.10 7.83
CA PHE A 65 2.74 1.52 6.85
C PHE A 65 1.77 2.58 6.35
N VAL A 66 1.65 2.68 5.04
CA VAL A 66 0.68 3.56 4.37
C VAL A 66 -0.21 2.69 3.46
N GLY A 67 -1.49 2.66 3.73
CA GLY A 67 -2.49 2.20 2.77
C GLY A 67 -2.91 3.40 1.92
N ASP A 68 -2.43 3.46 0.68
CA ASP A 68 -2.75 4.56 -0.23
C ASP A 68 -4.27 4.61 -0.44
N GLY A 69 -4.89 5.75 -0.16
CA GLY A 69 -6.33 5.91 -0.26
C GLY A 69 -7.18 5.09 0.73
N MET A 70 -6.57 4.51 1.77
CA MET A 70 -7.23 3.62 2.73
C MET A 70 -8.03 4.42 3.78
N GLY A 71 -9.14 5.04 3.38
CA GLY A 71 -10.06 5.74 4.28
C GLY A 71 -10.76 4.81 5.29
N ILE A 72 -11.49 5.40 6.23
CA ILE A 72 -12.19 4.65 7.30
C ILE A 72 -13.21 3.67 6.71
N SER A 73 -13.95 4.04 5.67
CA SER A 73 -14.89 3.15 4.99
C SER A 73 -14.19 1.95 4.37
N THR A 74 -13.00 2.14 3.79
CA THR A 74 -12.16 1.05 3.25
C THR A 74 -11.74 0.08 4.34
N ILE A 75 -11.25 0.58 5.48
CA ILE A 75 -10.88 -0.25 6.64
C ILE A 75 -12.07 -1.05 7.13
N THR A 76 -13.24 -0.40 7.28
CA THR A 76 -14.46 -1.06 7.76
C THR A 76 -14.92 -2.17 6.81
N ALA A 77 -14.97 -1.90 5.50
CA ALA A 77 -15.38 -2.89 4.51
C ALA A 77 -14.36 -4.03 4.38
N ALA A 78 -13.05 -3.75 4.44
CA ALA A 78 -12.00 -4.77 4.40
C ALA A 78 -12.06 -5.69 5.62
N ARG A 79 -12.32 -5.13 6.83
CA ARG A 79 -12.54 -5.91 8.05
C ARG A 79 -13.70 -6.88 7.90
N ILE A 80 -14.85 -6.39 7.39
CA ILE A 80 -16.05 -7.21 7.17
C ILE A 80 -15.73 -8.30 6.12
N LEU A 81 -15.12 -7.95 5.00
CA LEU A 81 -14.75 -8.91 3.96
C LEU A 81 -13.80 -10.00 4.50
N GLU A 82 -12.75 -9.61 5.24
CA GLU A 82 -11.82 -10.59 5.83
C GLU A 82 -12.54 -11.56 6.78
N GLY A 83 -13.46 -11.06 7.61
CA GLY A 83 -14.27 -11.89 8.49
C GLY A 83 -15.18 -12.85 7.70
N GLN A 84 -15.81 -12.38 6.63
CA GLN A 84 -16.66 -13.20 5.76
C GLN A 84 -15.85 -14.26 5.00
N LEU A 85 -14.66 -13.93 4.52
CA LEU A 85 -13.73 -14.91 3.92
C LEU A 85 -13.31 -16.00 4.92
N ASN A 86 -13.33 -15.71 6.21
CA ASN A 86 -13.06 -16.64 7.30
C ASN A 86 -14.34 -17.34 7.85
N GLY A 87 -15.48 -17.24 7.15
CA GLY A 87 -16.73 -17.91 7.50
C GLY A 87 -17.49 -17.31 8.69
N LYS A 88 -17.25 -16.02 8.97
CA LYS A 88 -17.95 -15.25 10.02
C LYS A 88 -18.92 -14.25 9.41
N THR A 89 -19.68 -13.52 10.24
CA THR A 89 -20.52 -12.41 9.77
C THR A 89 -19.66 -11.26 9.24
N GLY A 90 -18.54 -10.96 9.88
CA GLY A 90 -17.52 -10.02 9.43
C GLY A 90 -17.43 -8.75 10.25
N GLU A 91 -18.54 -8.25 10.75
CA GLU A 91 -18.60 -6.98 11.50
C GLU A 91 -17.77 -7.02 12.79
N GLU A 92 -17.69 -8.17 13.45
CA GLU A 92 -16.92 -8.42 14.68
C GLU A 92 -15.43 -8.70 14.43
N ASN A 93 -15.01 -8.89 13.16
CA ASN A 93 -13.61 -9.13 12.81
C ASN A 93 -12.74 -7.90 13.15
N ARG A 94 -11.45 -8.08 13.15
CA ARG A 94 -10.47 -7.00 13.31
C ARG A 94 -9.31 -7.23 12.34
N LEU A 95 -8.97 -6.23 11.57
CA LEU A 95 -7.70 -6.17 10.88
C LEU A 95 -6.57 -6.08 11.91
N SER A 96 -5.38 -6.54 11.58
CA SER A 96 -4.29 -6.70 12.55
C SER A 96 -3.96 -5.42 13.32
N PHE A 97 -3.95 -4.29 12.63
CA PHE A 97 -3.62 -2.98 13.20
C PHE A 97 -4.76 -2.37 14.04
N GLU A 98 -6.00 -2.82 13.89
CA GLU A 98 -7.11 -2.37 14.74
C GLU A 98 -6.98 -2.86 16.19
N ASN A 99 -6.01 -3.73 16.48
CA ASN A 99 -5.64 -4.14 17.84
C ASN A 99 -4.56 -3.23 18.47
N PHE A 100 -4.02 -2.25 17.76
CA PHE A 100 -3.03 -1.34 18.30
C PHE A 100 -3.67 -0.39 19.32
N PRO A 101 -2.99 -0.11 20.45
CA PRO A 101 -3.62 0.59 21.58
C PRO A 101 -3.80 2.10 21.34
N ASN A 102 -3.07 2.70 20.40
CA ASN A 102 -3.12 4.14 20.18
C ASN A 102 -3.74 4.43 18.82
N VAL A 103 -4.76 5.27 18.81
CA VAL A 103 -5.52 5.64 17.61
C VAL A 103 -5.70 7.14 17.59
N GLY A 104 -5.51 7.74 16.43
CA GLY A 104 -5.77 9.14 16.12
C GLY A 104 -6.40 9.28 14.74
N LEU A 105 -6.77 10.50 14.38
CA LEU A 105 -7.20 10.87 13.04
C LEU A 105 -6.19 11.84 12.42
N SER A 106 -5.97 11.75 11.13
CA SER A 106 -5.09 12.63 10.36
C SER A 106 -5.90 13.47 9.38
N LYS A 107 -5.69 14.79 9.41
CA LYS A 107 -6.22 15.71 8.39
C LYS A 107 -5.38 15.61 7.13
N THR A 108 -6.01 15.37 5.99
CA THR A 108 -5.36 15.00 4.74
C THR A 108 -5.08 16.14 3.76
N TYR A 109 -5.60 17.36 4.00
CA TYR A 109 -5.42 18.50 3.10
C TYR A 109 -3.93 18.87 2.93
N SER A 110 -3.56 19.25 1.71
CA SER A 110 -2.22 19.73 1.39
C SER A 110 -2.09 21.26 1.57
N TRP A 111 -0.97 21.85 1.14
CA TRP A 111 -0.78 23.29 1.24
C TRP A 111 -1.79 24.08 0.38
N ASP A 112 -2.22 23.54 -0.76
CA ASP A 112 -3.09 24.20 -1.74
C ASP A 112 -4.33 23.40 -2.17
N GLN A 113 -4.56 22.18 -1.62
CA GLN A 113 -5.74 21.36 -1.94
C GLN A 113 -6.52 20.99 -0.68
N GLN A 114 -7.87 21.12 -0.72
CA GLN A 114 -8.78 20.57 0.30
C GLN A 114 -8.80 19.05 0.28
N THR A 115 -8.79 18.47 -0.93
CA THR A 115 -8.67 17.04 -1.18
C THR A 115 -7.33 16.83 -1.88
N SER A 116 -6.42 16.15 -1.23
CA SER A 116 -5.03 16.07 -1.64
C SER A 116 -4.74 14.86 -2.52
N ASP A 117 -3.63 14.92 -3.26
CA ASP A 117 -2.98 13.77 -3.89
C ASP A 117 -1.88 13.19 -2.99
N SER A 118 -1.36 12.00 -3.34
CA SER A 118 -0.39 11.26 -2.53
C SER A 118 0.99 11.94 -2.40
N ALA A 119 1.35 12.84 -3.32
CA ALA A 119 2.67 13.49 -3.30
C ALA A 119 2.83 14.43 -2.10
N PRO A 120 1.98 15.47 -1.89
CA PRO A 120 2.10 16.33 -0.72
C PRO A 120 1.71 15.65 0.58
N THR A 121 0.81 14.64 0.57
CA THR A 121 0.44 13.91 1.79
C THR A 121 1.60 13.08 2.31
N MET A 122 2.27 12.32 1.45
CA MET A 122 3.47 11.59 1.88
C MET A 122 4.63 12.53 2.20
N THR A 123 4.79 13.64 1.46
CA THR A 123 5.77 14.67 1.82
C THR A 123 5.53 15.17 3.25
N ALA A 124 4.28 15.43 3.64
CA ALA A 124 3.96 15.83 5.01
C ALA A 124 4.39 14.76 6.03
N MET A 125 4.06 13.50 5.80
CA MET A 125 4.37 12.39 6.71
C MET A 125 5.87 12.08 6.83
N ILE A 126 6.66 12.39 5.80
CA ILE A 126 8.08 11.98 5.77
C ILE A 126 9.07 13.14 6.04
N THR A 127 8.62 14.41 5.92
CA THR A 127 9.46 15.58 6.13
C THR A 127 9.00 16.48 7.28
N GLY A 128 7.73 16.41 7.67
CA GLY A 128 7.13 17.31 8.67
C GLY A 128 6.59 18.63 8.09
N TYR A 129 6.55 18.78 6.76
CA TYR A 129 6.09 19.98 6.09
C TYR A 129 5.03 19.67 5.05
N LYS A 130 3.98 20.50 4.96
CA LYS A 130 2.99 20.39 3.88
C LYS A 130 3.55 21.00 2.59
N ALA A 131 3.42 20.25 1.49
CA ALA A 131 3.83 20.68 0.15
C ALA A 131 2.61 20.99 -0.74
N ARG A 132 2.87 21.52 -1.94
CA ARG A 132 1.85 21.73 -2.98
C ARG A 132 1.51 20.44 -3.70
N GLU A 133 0.38 20.45 -4.40
CA GLU A 133 -0.07 19.38 -5.31
C GLU A 133 1.10 18.85 -6.17
N GLY A 134 1.24 17.53 -6.21
CA GLY A 134 2.20 16.83 -7.05
C GLY A 134 3.68 17.03 -6.73
N MET A 135 4.05 17.58 -5.57
CA MET A 135 5.44 17.80 -5.16
C MET A 135 5.92 16.75 -4.17
N LEU A 136 7.16 16.29 -4.33
CA LEU A 136 7.81 15.29 -3.49
C LEU A 136 8.98 15.89 -2.72
N SER A 137 8.88 15.96 -1.40
CA SER A 137 9.92 16.35 -0.46
C SER A 137 10.65 17.64 -0.80
N VAL A 138 9.89 18.60 -1.36
CA VAL A 138 10.28 20.00 -1.56
C VAL A 138 9.24 20.91 -0.90
N ASP A 139 9.65 22.10 -0.46
CA ASP A 139 8.74 23.01 0.22
C ASP A 139 7.79 23.71 -0.76
N HIS A 140 6.74 24.34 -0.21
CA HIS A 140 5.70 25.03 -0.96
C HIS A 140 6.14 26.34 -1.64
N LEU A 141 7.37 26.80 -1.41
CA LEU A 141 7.94 28.00 -2.05
C LEU A 141 8.46 27.69 -3.47
N THR A 142 8.75 26.42 -3.75
CA THR A 142 9.06 25.94 -5.11
C THR A 142 7.80 25.93 -5.97
N SER A 143 7.94 26.25 -7.24
CA SER A 143 6.84 26.18 -8.22
C SER A 143 6.72 24.77 -8.84
N ARG A 144 5.48 24.33 -9.12
CA ARG A 144 5.26 23.13 -9.96
C ARG A 144 5.96 23.32 -11.31
N GLY A 145 6.71 22.29 -11.73
CA GLY A 145 7.46 22.31 -12.99
C GLY A 145 8.76 23.09 -12.93
N GLU A 146 9.24 23.49 -11.74
CA GLU A 146 10.61 24.01 -11.58
C GLU A 146 11.61 22.94 -12.00
N CYS A 147 12.49 23.27 -12.95
CA CYS A 147 13.41 22.31 -13.55
C CYS A 147 14.89 22.58 -13.26
N ASP A 148 15.21 23.72 -12.65
CA ASP A 148 16.58 24.02 -12.22
C ASP A 148 16.94 23.24 -10.96
N ALA A 149 17.91 22.33 -11.08
CA ALA A 149 18.35 21.49 -9.96
C ALA A 149 18.86 22.32 -8.77
N SER A 150 19.42 23.50 -8.99
CA SER A 150 19.94 24.36 -7.91
C SER A 150 18.81 25.00 -7.11
N VAL A 151 17.74 25.42 -7.78
CA VAL A 151 16.53 25.94 -7.13
C VAL A 151 15.86 24.84 -6.33
N VAL A 152 15.64 23.67 -6.93
CA VAL A 152 15.02 22.53 -6.24
C VAL A 152 15.84 22.08 -5.03
N ALA A 153 17.17 22.04 -5.16
CA ALA A 153 18.06 21.67 -4.05
C ALA A 153 17.97 22.65 -2.88
N ALA A 154 17.79 23.97 -3.14
CA ALA A 154 17.63 24.99 -2.11
C ALA A 154 16.31 24.85 -1.33
N HIS A 155 15.31 24.18 -1.92
CA HIS A 155 13.98 23.96 -1.35
C HIS A 155 13.70 22.52 -0.97
N SER A 156 14.70 21.63 -1.09
CA SER A 156 14.57 20.21 -0.69
C SER A 156 14.48 20.07 0.82
N LEU A 157 13.53 19.24 1.27
CA LEU A 157 13.24 18.98 2.68
C LEU A 157 13.86 17.65 3.10
N PRO A 158 14.74 17.60 4.11
CA PRO A 158 15.32 16.34 4.58
C PRO A 158 14.25 15.36 5.03
N THR A 159 14.20 14.19 4.43
CA THR A 159 13.25 13.14 4.77
C THR A 159 13.68 12.39 6.04
N LEU A 160 12.73 11.71 6.70
CA LEU A 160 13.07 10.86 7.85
C LEU A 160 14.01 9.70 7.45
N LEU A 161 13.87 9.18 6.23
CA LEU A 161 14.77 8.16 5.68
C LEU A 161 16.22 8.68 5.62
N GLU A 162 16.42 9.90 5.12
CA GLU A 162 17.73 10.53 5.04
C GLU A 162 18.32 10.82 6.42
N GLN A 163 17.49 11.28 7.36
CA GLN A 163 17.91 11.52 8.74
C GLN A 163 18.27 10.21 9.46
N ALA A 164 17.50 9.14 9.24
CA ALA A 164 17.81 7.80 9.75
C ALA A 164 19.15 7.29 9.17
N ALA A 165 19.39 7.52 7.87
CA ALA A 165 20.65 7.19 7.22
C ALA A 165 21.83 7.99 7.80
N ALA A 166 21.67 9.29 8.03
CA ALA A 166 22.67 10.13 8.66
C ALA A 166 23.02 9.67 10.09
N ALA A 167 22.01 9.16 10.83
CA ALA A 167 22.22 8.53 12.15
C ALA A 167 22.85 7.11 12.05
N GLY A 168 23.11 6.60 10.86
CA GLY A 168 23.71 5.30 10.59
C GLY A 168 22.75 4.12 10.76
N LYS A 169 21.44 4.36 10.75
CA LYS A 169 20.42 3.31 10.72
C LYS A 169 20.31 2.73 9.31
N ALA A 170 19.90 1.48 9.17
CA ALA A 170 19.53 0.92 7.87
C ALA A 170 18.16 1.47 7.42
N THR A 171 17.92 1.55 6.12
CA THR A 171 16.65 2.01 5.58
C THR A 171 16.11 1.07 4.51
N GLY A 172 14.78 1.07 4.33
CA GLY A 172 14.10 0.28 3.32
C GLY A 172 12.80 0.93 2.86
N VAL A 173 12.45 0.69 1.59
CA VAL A 173 11.21 1.15 0.96
C VAL A 173 10.58 -0.02 0.22
N VAL A 174 9.31 -0.29 0.49
CA VAL A 174 8.53 -1.38 -0.11
C VAL A 174 7.17 -0.84 -0.52
N SER A 175 6.69 -1.21 -1.71
CA SER A 175 5.38 -0.79 -2.20
C SER A 175 4.80 -1.83 -3.18
N THR A 176 3.48 -1.88 -3.29
CA THR A 176 2.79 -2.52 -4.42
C THR A 176 2.58 -1.57 -5.60
N ALA A 177 2.85 -0.27 -5.45
CA ALA A 177 2.95 0.66 -6.57
C ALA A 177 4.32 0.57 -7.26
N ARG A 178 4.54 1.39 -8.30
CA ARG A 178 5.91 1.62 -8.82
C ARG A 178 6.76 2.21 -7.71
N ILE A 179 7.99 1.75 -7.57
CA ILE A 179 8.90 2.31 -6.56
C ILE A 179 9.19 3.80 -6.80
N THR A 180 8.95 4.28 -8.01
CA THR A 180 9.05 5.69 -8.43
C THR A 180 7.74 6.47 -8.28
N HIS A 181 6.63 5.82 -7.87
CA HIS A 181 5.35 6.48 -7.59
C HIS A 181 5.47 7.41 -6.38
N ALA A 182 4.54 8.35 -6.25
CA ALA A 182 4.65 9.46 -5.31
C ALA A 182 4.98 9.05 -3.88
N THR A 183 4.22 8.11 -3.31
CA THR A 183 4.33 7.69 -1.91
C THR A 183 5.70 7.08 -1.56
N PRO A 184 6.21 6.05 -2.27
CA PRO A 184 7.54 5.55 -1.98
C PRO A 184 8.64 6.55 -2.38
N ALA A 185 8.48 7.29 -3.48
CA ALA A 185 9.47 8.23 -3.98
C ALA A 185 9.72 9.41 -3.02
N ALA A 186 8.68 9.92 -2.36
CA ALA A 186 8.82 11.01 -1.39
C ALA A 186 9.77 10.68 -0.23
N THR A 187 10.06 9.40 0.01
CA THR A 187 11.01 8.99 1.06
C THR A 187 12.46 9.28 0.71
N TYR A 188 12.83 9.32 -0.59
CA TYR A 188 14.21 9.39 -1.06
C TYR A 188 14.46 10.40 -2.19
N ALA A 189 13.41 10.92 -2.83
CA ALA A 189 13.53 11.81 -3.97
C ALA A 189 12.97 13.20 -3.67
N HIS A 190 13.56 14.22 -4.30
CA HIS A 190 13.17 15.60 -4.20
C HIS A 190 12.86 16.14 -5.60
N THR A 191 11.58 16.39 -5.88
CA THR A 191 11.16 16.90 -7.19
C THR A 191 9.85 17.69 -7.08
N PRO A 192 9.72 18.80 -7.81
CA PRO A 192 8.46 19.55 -7.86
C PRO A 192 7.41 18.91 -8.79
N VAL A 193 7.70 17.73 -9.39
CA VAL A 193 6.78 17.02 -10.28
C VAL A 193 6.87 15.52 -10.02
N ARG A 194 5.83 14.93 -9.42
CA ARG A 194 5.72 13.49 -9.12
C ARG A 194 5.79 12.60 -10.36
N ASP A 195 5.45 13.15 -11.53
CA ASP A 195 5.40 12.41 -12.79
C ASP A 195 6.77 12.34 -13.49
N TRP A 196 7.82 12.95 -12.98
CA TRP A 196 9.18 12.86 -13.52
C TRP A 196 9.87 11.56 -13.05
N GLU A 197 9.21 10.44 -13.32
CA GLU A 197 9.68 9.13 -12.87
C GLU A 197 10.89 8.61 -13.65
N SER A 198 11.02 8.96 -14.96
CA SER A 198 12.17 8.69 -15.81
C SER A 198 12.62 9.93 -16.58
N ASP A 199 13.81 9.90 -17.19
CA ASP A 199 14.33 11.01 -18.01
C ASP A 199 13.41 11.37 -19.19
N SER A 200 12.65 10.41 -19.70
CA SER A 200 11.67 10.63 -20.76
C SER A 200 10.50 11.47 -20.31
N ASP A 201 10.11 11.36 -19.05
CA ASP A 201 8.93 12.03 -18.50
C ASP A 201 9.16 13.54 -18.32
N LEU A 202 10.42 13.99 -18.18
CA LEU A 202 10.76 15.40 -18.21
C LEU A 202 10.39 16.08 -19.55
N ASN A 203 10.29 15.32 -20.62
CA ASN A 203 9.86 15.85 -21.92
C ASN A 203 8.33 15.79 -22.13
N ASN A 204 7.59 15.14 -21.25
CA ASN A 204 6.14 14.98 -21.34
C ASN A 204 5.39 15.90 -20.37
N PHE A 205 5.86 15.97 -19.11
CA PHE A 205 5.25 16.78 -18.07
C PHE A 205 6.03 18.08 -17.88
N PHE A 206 5.34 19.23 -17.98
CA PHE A 206 5.97 20.56 -17.95
C PHE A 206 7.07 20.73 -19.02
N ALA A 207 6.87 20.15 -20.20
CA ALA A 207 7.87 20.12 -21.27
C ALA A 207 8.36 21.52 -21.69
N SER A 208 7.52 22.55 -21.67
CA SER A 208 7.87 23.94 -21.96
C SER A 208 8.87 24.50 -20.94
N ASN A 209 8.66 24.23 -19.65
CA ASN A 209 9.55 24.65 -18.57
C ASN A 209 10.92 23.97 -18.75
N VAL A 210 10.93 22.67 -18.98
CA VAL A 210 12.15 21.87 -19.21
C VAL A 210 12.90 22.37 -20.46
N ALA A 211 12.19 22.69 -21.55
CA ALA A 211 12.80 23.30 -22.73
C ALA A 211 13.44 24.66 -22.42
N THR A 212 12.80 25.49 -21.62
CA THR A 212 13.33 26.79 -21.17
C THR A 212 14.59 26.60 -20.31
N CYS A 213 14.57 25.68 -19.34
CA CYS A 213 15.75 25.34 -18.54
C CYS A 213 16.94 24.91 -19.42
N LYS A 214 16.69 24.03 -20.39
CA LYS A 214 17.73 23.58 -21.36
C LYS A 214 18.29 24.75 -22.16
N ALA A 215 17.43 25.62 -22.69
CA ALA A 215 17.85 26.80 -23.45
C ALA A 215 18.71 27.78 -22.62
N ASN A 216 18.43 27.89 -21.34
CA ASN A 216 19.20 28.71 -20.40
C ASN A 216 20.47 28.02 -19.88
N GLY A 217 20.74 26.77 -20.28
CA GLY A 217 21.94 26.03 -19.87
C GLY A 217 21.98 25.60 -18.41
N VAL A 218 20.83 25.56 -17.72
CA VAL A 218 20.78 25.12 -16.33
C VAL A 218 20.81 23.58 -16.22
N THR A 219 21.36 23.09 -15.13
CA THR A 219 21.34 21.67 -14.82
C THR A 219 19.92 21.24 -14.41
N LEU A 220 19.36 20.27 -15.12
CA LEU A 220 18.01 19.78 -14.84
C LEU A 220 17.94 18.93 -13.57
N VAL A 221 16.79 19.00 -12.89
CA VAL A 221 16.42 18.06 -11.83
C VAL A 221 16.52 16.63 -12.37
N LYS A 222 17.09 15.73 -11.57
CA LYS A 222 17.16 14.30 -11.89
C LYS A 222 15.78 13.67 -11.81
N ASP A 223 15.46 12.77 -12.72
CA ASP A 223 14.27 11.94 -12.62
C ASP A 223 14.32 11.05 -11.35
N ILE A 224 13.15 10.61 -10.88
CA ILE A 224 13.00 9.88 -9.60
C ILE A 224 13.79 8.55 -9.62
N ALA A 225 13.75 7.77 -10.73
CA ALA A 225 14.50 6.53 -10.84
C ALA A 225 16.01 6.78 -10.74
N ARG A 226 16.50 7.84 -11.37
CA ARG A 226 17.89 8.25 -11.28
C ARG A 226 18.27 8.69 -9.85
N GLN A 227 17.40 9.41 -9.15
CA GLN A 227 17.65 9.80 -7.76
C GLN A 227 17.83 8.59 -6.85
N LEU A 228 17.06 7.50 -7.04
CA LEU A 228 17.20 6.25 -6.26
C LEU A 228 18.60 5.59 -6.44
N ILE A 229 19.22 5.77 -7.60
CA ILE A 229 20.55 5.20 -7.87
C ILE A 229 21.67 6.14 -7.42
N GLU A 230 21.49 7.44 -7.59
CA GLU A 230 22.50 8.48 -7.34
C GLU A 230 22.33 9.17 -5.97
N LEU A 231 21.90 8.41 -4.97
CA LEU A 231 21.75 8.88 -3.58
C LEU A 231 23.07 9.39 -3.01
N SER A 232 23.00 10.29 -2.02
CA SER A 232 24.16 10.69 -1.22
C SER A 232 24.86 9.47 -0.59
N PRO A 233 26.18 9.50 -0.35
CA PRO A 233 26.91 8.34 0.17
C PRO A 233 26.30 7.73 1.43
N ALA A 234 25.81 8.55 2.35
CA ALA A 234 25.16 8.09 3.58
C ALA A 234 23.87 7.32 3.30
N VAL A 235 22.98 7.88 2.48
CA VAL A 235 21.69 7.28 2.12
C VAL A 235 21.92 6.02 1.26
N LYS A 236 22.86 6.08 0.30
CA LYS A 236 23.21 4.94 -0.56
C LYS A 236 23.69 3.74 0.24
N SER A 237 24.51 3.95 1.26
CA SER A 237 25.01 2.89 2.15
C SER A 237 23.94 2.37 3.11
N SER A 238 22.99 3.22 3.48
CA SER A 238 21.89 2.93 4.39
C SER A 238 20.74 2.18 3.72
N LEU A 239 20.36 2.53 2.48
CA LEU A 239 19.23 1.95 1.76
C LEU A 239 19.53 0.53 1.32
N LYS A 240 19.09 -0.44 2.13
CA LYS A 240 19.33 -1.88 1.94
C LYS A 240 18.31 -2.52 1.00
N VAL A 241 17.09 -2.01 0.99
CA VAL A 241 15.97 -2.61 0.27
C VAL A 241 15.16 -1.51 -0.41
N ALA A 242 14.91 -1.68 -1.71
CA ALA A 242 13.92 -0.94 -2.47
C ALA A 242 13.14 -1.95 -3.32
N MET A 243 11.85 -2.16 -3.04
CA MET A 243 11.03 -3.16 -3.73
C MET A 243 9.67 -2.60 -4.12
N GLY A 244 9.23 -2.90 -5.34
CA GLY A 244 7.94 -2.50 -5.89
C GLY A 244 7.80 -2.87 -7.37
N GLY A 245 6.91 -2.17 -8.07
CA GLY A 245 6.84 -2.20 -9.53
C GLY A 245 7.74 -1.14 -10.18
N GLY A 246 7.52 -0.86 -11.48
CA GLY A 246 8.14 0.25 -12.19
C GLY A 246 9.40 -0.10 -12.97
N ARG A 247 9.62 -1.37 -13.29
CA ARG A 247 10.80 -1.88 -13.98
C ARG A 247 11.17 -1.07 -15.23
N THR A 248 10.18 -0.66 -16.03
CA THR A 248 10.44 0.07 -17.29
C THR A 248 11.04 1.46 -17.09
N TYR A 249 10.87 2.08 -15.93
CA TYR A 249 11.45 3.40 -15.62
C TYR A 249 12.97 3.33 -15.38
N PHE A 250 13.49 2.13 -15.10
CA PHE A 250 14.90 1.85 -14.87
C PHE A 250 15.63 1.32 -16.11
N LEU A 251 14.91 0.92 -17.16
CA LEU A 251 15.46 0.28 -18.36
C LEU A 251 15.50 1.25 -19.54
N PRO A 252 16.54 1.16 -20.42
CA PRO A 252 16.62 1.95 -21.64
C PRO A 252 15.55 1.52 -22.66
N LYS A 253 15.09 2.45 -23.50
CA LYS A 253 14.10 2.20 -24.58
C LYS A 253 14.49 1.11 -25.57
N THR A 254 15.79 0.81 -25.66
CA THR A 254 16.32 -0.25 -26.54
C THR A 254 16.20 -1.63 -25.93
N MET A 255 15.96 -1.74 -24.61
CA MET A 255 15.86 -3.01 -23.90
C MET A 255 14.41 -3.46 -23.81
N LEU A 256 14.16 -4.72 -24.18
CA LEU A 256 12.87 -5.38 -23.97
C LEU A 256 12.67 -5.69 -22.48
N ASP A 257 11.45 -5.56 -22.03
CA ASP A 257 11.06 -6.03 -20.69
C ASP A 257 11.25 -7.55 -20.62
N PRO A 258 11.85 -8.09 -19.55
CA PRO A 258 12.17 -9.52 -19.47
C PRO A 258 10.93 -10.41 -19.44
N GLU A 259 9.77 -9.89 -19.04
CA GLU A 259 8.53 -10.64 -18.94
C GLU A 259 7.62 -10.43 -20.14
N TYR A 260 7.38 -9.17 -20.50
CA TYR A 260 6.40 -8.76 -21.52
C TYR A 260 7.05 -8.32 -22.84
N GLY A 261 8.37 -8.41 -22.97
CA GLY A 261 9.09 -7.99 -24.16
C GLY A 261 8.79 -8.84 -25.41
N ASN A 262 8.31 -10.08 -25.22
CA ASN A 262 7.95 -11.00 -26.30
C ASN A 262 6.44 -11.07 -26.57
N ASN A 263 5.64 -10.20 -25.99
CA ASN A 263 4.21 -10.12 -26.27
C ASN A 263 3.92 -9.59 -27.67
N ALA A 264 2.69 -9.77 -28.16
CA ALA A 264 2.25 -9.24 -29.46
C ALA A 264 2.51 -7.72 -29.59
N THR A 265 2.37 -6.98 -28.49
CA THR A 265 2.84 -5.60 -28.33
C THR A 265 3.96 -5.61 -27.29
N PRO A 266 5.24 -5.60 -27.73
CA PRO A 266 6.37 -5.72 -26.83
C PRO A 266 6.47 -4.54 -25.85
N VAL A 267 6.61 -4.83 -24.57
CA VAL A 267 6.94 -3.83 -23.54
C VAL A 267 8.45 -3.58 -23.57
N LYS A 268 8.85 -2.33 -23.44
CA LYS A 268 10.25 -1.88 -23.44
C LYS A 268 10.50 -0.93 -22.29
N GLY A 269 11.77 -0.71 -21.98
CA GLY A 269 12.18 0.35 -21.08
C GLY A 269 11.73 1.73 -21.57
N ARG A 270 11.71 2.70 -20.67
CA ARG A 270 11.24 4.08 -20.93
C ARG A 270 12.38 5.08 -21.08
N ARG A 271 13.59 4.77 -20.60
CA ARG A 271 14.70 5.71 -20.54
C ARG A 271 15.27 6.04 -21.94
N SER A 272 15.42 7.33 -22.20
CA SER A 272 16.01 7.88 -23.43
C SER A 272 17.52 8.10 -23.31
N ASP A 273 18.05 8.20 -22.09
CA ASP A 273 19.47 8.41 -21.81
C ASP A 273 20.34 7.15 -22.03
N GLY A 274 19.71 6.02 -22.36
CA GLY A 274 20.37 4.76 -22.65
C GLY A 274 20.87 4.00 -21.41
N ARG A 275 20.62 4.50 -20.20
CA ARG A 275 21.09 3.88 -18.94
C ARG A 275 20.22 2.70 -18.54
N ASP A 276 20.88 1.64 -18.07
CA ASP A 276 20.26 0.54 -17.33
C ASP A 276 20.52 0.75 -15.83
N LEU A 277 19.56 1.37 -15.15
CA LEU A 277 19.69 1.68 -13.73
C LEU A 277 19.62 0.43 -12.83
N THR A 278 19.10 -0.69 -13.33
CA THR A 278 19.11 -1.96 -12.59
C THR A 278 20.52 -2.56 -12.52
N ALA A 279 21.25 -2.51 -13.64
CA ALA A 279 22.66 -2.89 -13.68
C ALA A 279 23.53 -1.93 -12.83
N GLU A 280 23.24 -0.64 -12.85
CA GLU A 280 23.94 0.35 -12.03
C GLU A 280 23.70 0.16 -10.53
N TRP A 281 22.50 -0.26 -10.12
CA TRP A 281 22.25 -0.63 -8.72
C TRP A 281 23.23 -1.70 -8.24
N VAL A 282 23.39 -2.77 -9.01
CA VAL A 282 24.28 -3.88 -8.68
C VAL A 282 25.75 -3.46 -8.72
N SER A 283 26.18 -2.84 -9.80
CA SER A 283 27.60 -2.51 -10.00
C SER A 283 28.14 -1.49 -8.99
N THR A 284 27.29 -0.53 -8.58
CA THR A 284 27.71 0.54 -7.65
C THR A 284 27.60 0.20 -6.17
N ARG A 285 26.97 -0.94 -5.82
CA ARG A 285 26.82 -1.40 -4.42
C ARG A 285 27.62 -2.66 -4.08
N GLY A 286 28.31 -3.24 -5.08
CA GLY A 286 29.25 -4.35 -4.90
C GLY A 286 28.62 -5.75 -4.94
N ALA A 287 29.44 -6.77 -4.72
CA ALA A 287 29.12 -8.18 -4.99
C ALA A 287 27.90 -8.74 -4.22
N LYS A 288 27.52 -8.11 -3.12
CA LYS A 288 26.36 -8.51 -2.31
C LYS A 288 25.09 -7.72 -2.65
N ALA A 289 25.11 -6.93 -3.72
CA ALA A 289 23.94 -6.29 -4.27
C ALA A 289 23.23 -7.23 -5.26
N LYS A 290 21.89 -7.24 -5.19
CA LYS A 290 21.04 -8.06 -6.08
C LYS A 290 19.97 -7.19 -6.72
N TYR A 291 19.59 -7.59 -7.92
CA TYR A 291 18.40 -7.15 -8.61
C TYR A 291 17.49 -8.37 -8.83
N ALA A 292 16.21 -8.22 -8.56
CA ALA A 292 15.20 -9.24 -8.79
C ALA A 292 14.00 -8.63 -9.51
N TRP A 293 13.51 -9.29 -10.55
CA TRP A 293 12.35 -8.85 -11.33
C TRP A 293 11.20 -9.85 -11.33
N ASN A 294 11.40 -11.03 -10.70
CA ASN A 294 10.37 -12.06 -10.56
C ASN A 294 10.48 -12.78 -9.21
N LYS A 295 9.47 -13.60 -8.90
CA LYS A 295 9.40 -14.36 -7.64
C LYS A 295 10.61 -15.27 -7.39
N ALA A 296 11.07 -15.98 -8.42
CA ALA A 296 12.19 -16.91 -8.28
C ALA A 296 13.49 -16.20 -7.88
N GLN A 297 13.78 -15.05 -8.50
CA GLN A 297 14.96 -14.23 -8.15
C GLN A 297 14.79 -13.57 -6.78
N PHE A 298 13.58 -13.13 -6.46
CA PHE A 298 13.27 -12.63 -5.12
C PHE A 298 13.54 -13.71 -4.07
N ASP A 299 13.07 -14.93 -4.25
CA ASP A 299 13.27 -16.02 -3.31
C ASP A 299 14.75 -16.39 -3.16
N ALA A 300 15.49 -16.41 -4.27
CA ALA A 300 16.93 -16.69 -4.29
C ALA A 300 17.81 -15.59 -3.65
N ALA A 301 17.26 -14.39 -3.40
CA ALA A 301 17.95 -13.33 -2.69
C ALA A 301 17.90 -13.60 -1.17
N ASP A 302 18.84 -14.43 -0.68
CA ASP A 302 18.94 -14.77 0.74
C ASP A 302 19.34 -13.54 1.58
N PRO A 303 18.51 -13.13 2.56
CA PRO A 303 18.80 -12.01 3.46
C PRO A 303 20.14 -12.15 4.22
N ALA A 304 20.61 -13.36 4.49
CA ALA A 304 21.88 -13.57 5.20
C ALA A 304 23.10 -13.14 4.37
N THR A 305 23.06 -13.34 3.06
CA THR A 305 24.16 -13.10 2.14
C THR A 305 23.98 -11.85 1.25
N THR A 306 22.77 -11.32 1.15
CA THR A 306 22.43 -10.13 0.36
C THR A 306 22.46 -8.88 1.25
N ASP A 307 23.23 -7.86 0.88
CA ASP A 307 23.30 -6.60 1.62
C ASP A 307 22.41 -5.52 1.02
N TYR A 308 22.18 -5.55 -0.29
CA TYR A 308 21.33 -4.59 -1.02
C TYR A 308 20.44 -5.32 -2.02
N LEU A 309 19.14 -5.07 -1.97
CA LEU A 309 18.15 -5.67 -2.87
C LEU A 309 17.32 -4.59 -3.56
N LEU A 310 17.34 -4.57 -4.89
CA LEU A 310 16.37 -3.87 -5.72
C LEU A 310 15.40 -4.92 -6.27
N GLY A 311 14.12 -4.79 -5.99
CA GLY A 311 13.07 -5.64 -6.54
C GLY A 311 12.12 -4.81 -7.40
N LEU A 312 12.02 -5.12 -8.70
CA LEU A 312 11.10 -4.43 -9.62
C LEU A 312 10.29 -5.49 -10.37
N PHE A 313 9.15 -5.88 -9.79
CA PHE A 313 8.47 -7.12 -10.17
C PHE A 313 7.54 -6.96 -11.37
N GLU A 314 7.12 -5.72 -11.68
CA GLU A 314 6.26 -5.42 -12.82
C GLU A 314 6.78 -4.24 -13.67
N PRO A 315 6.43 -4.15 -14.96
CA PRO A 315 6.79 -2.99 -15.79
C PRO A 315 6.25 -1.67 -15.25
N SER A 316 5.06 -1.70 -14.65
CA SER A 316 4.38 -0.58 -13.98
C SER A 316 4.12 -0.96 -12.52
N HIS A 317 2.90 -0.82 -12.02
CA HIS A 317 2.55 -1.24 -10.66
C HIS A 317 2.52 -2.77 -10.55
N ALA A 318 2.72 -3.31 -9.35
CA ALA A 318 2.47 -4.72 -9.06
C ALA A 318 1.02 -5.11 -9.39
N GLN A 319 0.75 -6.39 -9.57
CA GLN A 319 -0.63 -6.87 -9.72
C GLN A 319 -1.45 -6.53 -8.47
N TYR A 320 -2.77 -6.43 -8.60
CA TYR A 320 -3.63 -6.46 -7.42
C TYR A 320 -3.46 -7.80 -6.69
N GLU A 321 -3.56 -7.81 -5.38
CA GLU A 321 -3.45 -9.06 -4.62
C GLU A 321 -4.38 -10.16 -5.14
N ALA A 322 -5.58 -9.78 -5.58
CA ALA A 322 -6.56 -10.68 -6.19
C ALA A 322 -6.09 -11.32 -7.50
N ASP A 323 -5.25 -10.62 -8.26
CA ASP A 323 -4.79 -11.04 -9.59
C ASP A 323 -3.37 -11.64 -9.54
N ARG A 324 -2.62 -11.41 -8.46
CA ARG A 324 -1.20 -11.76 -8.28
C ARG A 324 -0.89 -13.24 -8.55
N ALA A 325 -1.78 -14.15 -8.17
CA ALA A 325 -1.58 -15.58 -8.42
C ALA A 325 -1.62 -15.95 -9.92
N GLY A 326 -2.17 -15.07 -10.76
CA GLY A 326 -2.19 -15.19 -12.22
C GLY A 326 -0.99 -14.58 -12.93
N ASP A 327 -0.08 -13.92 -12.21
CA ASP A 327 1.12 -13.35 -12.77
C ASP A 327 2.05 -14.42 -13.33
N LYS A 328 2.48 -14.23 -14.59
CA LYS A 328 3.18 -15.26 -15.35
C LYS A 328 4.60 -15.53 -14.85
N ALA A 329 5.33 -14.50 -14.50
CA ALA A 329 6.69 -14.64 -13.96
C ALA A 329 6.68 -14.84 -12.45
N GLY A 330 5.57 -14.55 -11.81
CA GLY A 330 5.36 -14.54 -10.38
C GLY A 330 6.01 -13.33 -9.71
N GLU A 331 5.27 -12.74 -8.77
CA GLU A 331 5.75 -11.66 -7.93
C GLU A 331 5.48 -11.94 -6.45
N PRO A 332 6.27 -11.37 -5.52
CA PRO A 332 6.02 -11.52 -4.09
C PRO A 332 4.80 -10.70 -3.65
N SER A 333 4.08 -11.18 -2.63
CA SER A 333 3.07 -10.39 -1.95
C SER A 333 3.71 -9.27 -1.12
N LEU A 334 2.88 -8.28 -0.70
CA LEU A 334 3.34 -7.23 0.20
C LEU A 334 3.86 -7.80 1.53
N THR A 335 3.22 -8.84 2.04
CA THR A 335 3.66 -9.56 3.24
C THR A 335 5.04 -10.18 3.06
N GLU A 336 5.29 -10.86 1.94
CA GLU A 336 6.60 -11.48 1.64
C GLU A 336 7.70 -10.42 1.47
N MET A 337 7.40 -9.31 0.78
CA MET A 337 8.34 -8.19 0.63
C MET A 337 8.67 -7.56 2.00
N THR A 338 7.67 -7.33 2.84
CA THR A 338 7.83 -6.80 4.20
C THR A 338 8.69 -7.71 5.06
N GLU A 339 8.43 -9.02 5.04
CA GLU A 339 9.23 -10.01 5.77
C GLU A 339 10.70 -9.97 5.34
N LYS A 340 10.96 -10.02 4.03
CA LYS A 340 12.33 -9.99 3.50
C LYS A 340 13.04 -8.68 3.85
N ALA A 341 12.36 -7.53 3.74
CA ALA A 341 12.90 -6.24 4.13
C ALA A 341 13.32 -6.22 5.61
N ILE A 342 12.43 -6.64 6.52
CA ILE A 342 12.74 -6.71 7.95
C ILE A 342 13.94 -7.63 8.22
N ARG A 343 14.01 -8.80 7.60
CA ARG A 343 15.15 -9.73 7.76
C ARG A 343 16.48 -9.09 7.33
N MET A 344 16.48 -8.33 6.24
CA MET A 344 17.68 -7.62 5.77
C MET A 344 18.05 -6.45 6.69
N LEU A 345 17.08 -5.66 7.12
CA LEU A 345 17.30 -4.46 7.93
C LEU A 345 17.72 -4.76 9.37
N LYS A 346 17.25 -5.87 9.95
CA LYS A 346 17.64 -6.34 11.30
C LYS A 346 19.12 -6.63 11.46
N LYS A 347 19.89 -6.75 10.38
CA LYS A 347 21.36 -6.87 10.45
C LYS A 347 22.04 -5.59 10.97
N SER A 348 21.32 -4.46 10.95
CA SER A 348 21.84 -3.20 11.48
C SER A 348 21.73 -3.13 13.01
N HIS A 349 22.85 -3.07 13.70
CA HIS A 349 22.88 -2.91 15.15
C HIS A 349 22.29 -1.57 15.63
N LYS A 350 22.33 -0.53 14.79
CA LYS A 350 21.74 0.79 15.07
C LYS A 350 20.22 0.85 14.82
N GLY A 351 19.63 -0.25 14.36
CA GLY A 351 18.22 -0.32 13.98
C GLY A 351 17.94 0.23 12.58
N TYR A 352 16.66 0.48 12.26
CA TYR A 352 16.27 0.81 10.91
C TYR A 352 15.01 1.68 10.84
N PHE A 353 14.83 2.32 9.66
CA PHE A 353 13.59 2.89 9.17
C PHE A 353 13.09 2.05 8.00
N LEU A 354 11.81 1.67 8.00
CA LEU A 354 11.18 0.96 6.91
C LEU A 354 9.84 1.64 6.55
N HIS A 355 9.68 2.01 5.29
CA HIS A 355 8.39 2.40 4.71
C HIS A 355 7.81 1.21 3.95
N VAL A 356 6.52 0.92 4.17
CA VAL A 356 5.75 -0.12 3.48
C VAL A 356 4.44 0.46 3.01
N GLU A 357 4.15 0.31 1.72
CA GLU A 357 2.95 0.86 1.12
C GLU A 357 2.09 -0.21 0.46
N GLY A 358 0.79 -0.18 0.76
CA GLY A 358 -0.26 -0.85 -0.01
C GLY A 358 -0.81 0.08 -1.10
N GLY A 359 -0.01 0.37 -2.12
CA GLY A 359 -0.33 1.38 -3.14
C GLY A 359 -1.42 0.96 -4.12
N ARG A 360 -1.79 -0.34 -4.17
CA ARG A 360 -2.82 -0.81 -5.10
C ARG A 360 -4.24 -0.62 -4.56
N ILE A 361 -4.41 -0.29 -3.29
CA ILE A 361 -5.71 0.05 -2.70
C ILE A 361 -6.31 1.25 -3.44
N ASP A 362 -5.55 2.34 -3.55
CA ASP A 362 -5.91 3.56 -4.27
C ASP A 362 -6.28 3.30 -5.73
N HIS A 363 -5.41 2.60 -6.46
CA HIS A 363 -5.66 2.30 -7.87
C HIS A 363 -6.95 1.50 -8.10
N ALA A 364 -7.31 0.62 -7.18
CA ALA A 364 -8.55 -0.14 -7.27
C ALA A 364 -9.78 0.74 -6.98
N HIS A 365 -9.67 1.69 -6.05
CA HIS A 365 -10.71 2.69 -5.82
C HIS A 365 -10.89 3.59 -7.05
N HIS A 366 -9.82 4.12 -7.60
CA HIS A 366 -9.87 4.90 -8.86
C HIS A 366 -10.54 4.14 -10.01
N ALA A 367 -10.33 2.84 -10.09
CA ALA A 367 -11.00 1.98 -11.06
C ALA A 367 -12.47 1.67 -10.71
N GLY A 368 -13.01 2.16 -9.59
CA GLY A 368 -14.35 1.85 -9.11
C GLY A 368 -14.52 0.40 -8.65
N ASN A 369 -13.43 -0.32 -8.36
CA ASN A 369 -13.43 -1.74 -8.02
C ASN A 369 -13.16 -1.97 -6.54
N ALA A 370 -14.21 -1.93 -5.72
CA ALA A 370 -14.10 -2.10 -4.30
C ALA A 370 -13.48 -3.45 -3.90
N LYS A 371 -13.84 -4.54 -4.57
CA LYS A 371 -13.34 -5.87 -4.16
C LYS A 371 -11.83 -5.98 -4.23
N ARG A 372 -11.19 -5.43 -5.28
CA ARG A 372 -9.73 -5.38 -5.36
C ARG A 372 -9.15 -4.48 -4.27
N ALA A 373 -9.72 -3.30 -4.05
CA ALA A 373 -9.26 -2.39 -3.00
C ALA A 373 -9.28 -3.05 -1.62
N LEU A 374 -10.37 -3.76 -1.30
CA LEU A 374 -10.50 -4.45 -0.01
C LEU A 374 -9.53 -5.62 0.16
N LEU A 375 -9.27 -6.39 -0.91
CA LEU A 375 -8.29 -7.49 -0.87
C LEU A 375 -6.86 -6.99 -0.70
N ASP A 376 -6.49 -5.88 -1.35
CA ASP A 376 -5.19 -5.21 -1.16
C ASP A 376 -5.07 -4.61 0.25
N ALA A 377 -6.15 -4.06 0.84
CA ALA A 377 -6.16 -3.59 2.22
C ALA A 377 -6.02 -4.74 3.24
N ILE A 378 -6.61 -5.90 2.97
CA ILE A 378 -6.43 -7.12 3.77
C ILE A 378 -4.97 -7.60 3.69
N GLU A 379 -4.35 -7.55 2.51
CA GLU A 379 -2.94 -7.92 2.36
C GLU A 379 -2.00 -6.95 3.09
N LEU A 380 -2.30 -5.64 3.10
CA LEU A 380 -1.60 -4.67 3.96
C LEU A 380 -1.72 -5.06 5.44
N SER A 381 -2.93 -5.42 5.89
CA SER A 381 -3.14 -5.90 7.26
C SER A 381 -2.30 -7.14 7.60
N ARG A 382 -2.15 -8.08 6.66
CA ARG A 382 -1.28 -9.25 6.82
C ARG A 382 0.19 -8.86 6.91
N ALA A 383 0.64 -7.89 6.11
CA ALA A 383 2.00 -7.35 6.16
C ALA A 383 2.29 -6.67 7.51
N VAL A 384 1.32 -5.90 8.04
CA VAL A 384 1.41 -5.30 9.40
C VAL A 384 1.52 -6.39 10.46
N LYS A 385 0.65 -7.41 10.40
CA LYS A 385 0.71 -8.55 11.33
C LYS A 385 2.09 -9.22 11.30
N LYS A 386 2.61 -9.50 10.11
CA LYS A 386 3.94 -10.09 9.94
C LYS A 386 5.03 -9.21 10.55
N ALA A 387 5.00 -7.90 10.33
CA ALA A 387 5.96 -6.99 10.91
C ALA A 387 5.90 -6.96 12.44
N TYR A 388 4.68 -6.93 13.01
CA TYR A 388 4.48 -6.97 14.45
C TYR A 388 5.03 -8.27 15.07
N GLU A 389 4.75 -9.43 14.46
CA GLU A 389 5.25 -10.73 14.92
C GLU A 389 6.77 -10.86 14.81
N MET A 390 7.39 -10.16 13.87
CA MET A 390 8.84 -10.22 13.63
C MET A 390 9.65 -9.22 14.46
N THR A 391 9.03 -8.26 15.14
CA THR A 391 9.72 -7.17 15.82
C THR A 391 9.47 -7.19 17.32
N ASP A 392 10.39 -6.56 18.08
CA ASP A 392 10.21 -6.36 19.50
C ASP A 392 9.36 -5.10 19.72
N PRO A 393 8.19 -5.21 20.36
CA PRO A 393 7.32 -4.07 20.65
C PRO A 393 7.94 -3.05 21.63
N GLU A 394 8.97 -3.43 22.39
CA GLU A 394 9.70 -2.51 23.27
C GLU A 394 10.75 -1.67 22.51
N GLU A 395 11.14 -2.07 21.31
CA GLU A 395 12.18 -1.41 20.50
C GLU A 395 11.66 -0.85 19.17
N THR A 396 10.45 -1.23 18.74
CA THR A 396 9.94 -0.90 17.40
C THR A 396 8.63 -0.12 17.47
N LEU A 397 8.65 1.11 16.98
CA LEU A 397 7.44 1.87 16.69
C LEU A 397 6.87 1.39 15.35
N ILE A 398 5.62 0.97 15.34
CA ILE A 398 4.86 0.69 14.11
C ILE A 398 3.70 1.70 14.03
N ILE A 399 3.62 2.42 12.93
CA ILE A 399 2.50 3.31 12.59
C ILE A 399 1.84 2.76 11.33
N VAL A 400 0.51 2.70 11.32
CA VAL A 400 -0.33 2.35 10.16
C VAL A 400 -1.30 3.48 9.92
N THR A 401 -1.31 4.03 8.72
CA THR A 401 -2.22 5.12 8.35
C THR A 401 -2.57 5.06 6.86
N ALA A 402 -3.40 5.97 6.41
CA ALA A 402 -3.58 6.30 5.01
C ALA A 402 -3.00 7.69 4.72
N ASP A 403 -2.76 7.98 3.47
CA ASP A 403 -2.34 9.30 3.01
C ASP A 403 -3.54 10.22 2.69
N HIS A 404 -4.61 9.68 2.15
CA HIS A 404 -5.93 10.28 1.93
C HIS A 404 -7.02 9.21 1.91
N SER A 405 -8.25 9.57 1.58
CA SER A 405 -9.40 8.69 1.41
C SER A 405 -9.92 8.73 -0.03
N HIS A 406 -10.94 7.93 -0.32
CA HIS A 406 -11.70 7.90 -1.57
C HIS A 406 -13.18 8.18 -1.34
N THR A 407 -13.92 8.52 -2.40
CA THR A 407 -15.38 8.75 -2.34
C THR A 407 -16.18 7.47 -2.08
N PHE A 408 -15.56 6.50 -1.45
CA PHE A 408 -16.06 5.16 -1.16
C PHE A 408 -16.99 5.15 0.05
N THR A 409 -18.15 4.50 -0.08
CA THR A 409 -19.17 4.48 0.97
C THR A 409 -19.69 3.08 1.25
N ILE A 410 -20.14 2.88 2.50
CA ILE A 410 -20.95 1.75 2.94
C ILE A 410 -22.33 2.33 3.25
N ALA A 411 -23.39 1.85 2.59
CA ALA A 411 -24.71 2.46 2.64
C ALA A 411 -25.84 1.44 2.77
N GLY A 412 -27.08 1.96 2.98
CA GLY A 412 -28.28 1.17 3.19
C GLY A 412 -28.42 0.66 4.63
N TYR A 413 -29.34 -0.28 4.83
CA TYR A 413 -29.63 -0.92 6.11
C TYR A 413 -29.55 -2.45 6.00
N PRO A 414 -28.43 -3.01 5.45
CA PRO A 414 -28.29 -4.45 5.32
C PRO A 414 -28.24 -5.12 6.70
N HIS A 415 -28.73 -6.34 6.78
CA HIS A 415 -28.62 -7.12 8.02
C HIS A 415 -27.16 -7.43 8.34
N ARG A 416 -26.85 -7.72 9.62
CA ARG A 416 -25.53 -8.21 10.03
C ARG A 416 -25.19 -9.52 9.29
N GLY A 417 -23.98 -9.62 8.77
CA GLY A 417 -23.54 -10.77 7.95
C GLY A 417 -24.00 -10.70 6.50
N ASN A 418 -24.60 -9.60 6.04
CA ASN A 418 -24.85 -9.39 4.62
C ASN A 418 -23.51 -9.40 3.86
N ASP A 419 -23.45 -10.09 2.71
CA ASP A 419 -22.27 -10.03 1.86
C ASP A 419 -21.91 -8.58 1.57
N ILE A 420 -20.74 -8.13 2.05
CA ILE A 420 -20.33 -6.73 1.94
C ILE A 420 -20.17 -6.27 0.48
N THR A 421 -19.81 -7.18 -0.42
CA THR A 421 -19.70 -6.92 -1.87
C THR A 421 -21.00 -7.12 -2.64
N GLY A 422 -22.05 -7.60 -1.94
CA GLY A 422 -23.34 -7.96 -2.50
C GLY A 422 -24.36 -6.82 -2.50
N LEU A 423 -25.59 -7.18 -2.85
CA LEU A 423 -26.75 -6.30 -2.69
C LEU A 423 -27.04 -6.05 -1.20
N ALA A 424 -27.50 -4.85 -0.88
CA ALA A 424 -28.06 -4.57 0.45
C ALA A 424 -29.33 -5.40 0.63
N LYS A 425 -29.40 -6.22 1.68
CA LYS A 425 -30.55 -7.07 2.01
C LYS A 425 -31.08 -6.70 3.39
N GLU A 426 -32.40 -6.64 3.49
CA GLU A 426 -33.10 -6.28 4.72
C GLU A 426 -32.85 -7.28 5.86
N VAL A 427 -33.11 -6.85 7.09
CA VAL A 427 -33.13 -7.78 8.24
C VAL A 427 -34.22 -8.83 7.98
N PRO A 428 -33.90 -10.14 8.13
CA PRO A 428 -34.88 -11.20 7.93
C PRO A 428 -36.11 -10.98 8.82
N ALA A 429 -37.28 -11.19 8.24
CA ALA A 429 -38.51 -11.22 9.02
C ALA A 429 -38.48 -12.39 10.03
N ILE A 430 -39.23 -12.24 11.12
CA ILE A 430 -39.28 -13.28 12.18
C ILE A 430 -39.84 -14.62 11.64
N ASP A 431 -40.51 -14.59 10.49
CA ASP A 431 -41.10 -15.77 9.84
C ASP A 431 -40.06 -16.70 9.17
N GLY A 432 -38.75 -16.37 9.23
CA GLY A 432 -37.67 -17.20 8.70
C GLY A 432 -37.47 -17.11 7.18
N ASN A 433 -38.14 -16.18 6.50
CA ASN A 433 -37.89 -15.94 5.08
C ASN A 433 -36.46 -15.43 4.84
N ALA A 434 -35.87 -15.79 3.71
CA ALA A 434 -34.58 -15.27 3.30
C ALA A 434 -34.63 -13.74 3.13
N PRO A 435 -33.58 -13.00 3.52
CA PRO A 435 -33.56 -11.54 3.40
C PRO A 435 -33.76 -11.10 1.93
N ALA A 436 -34.73 -10.25 1.69
CA ALA A 436 -34.98 -9.68 0.38
C ALA A 436 -34.00 -8.54 0.09
N PRO A 437 -33.60 -8.31 -1.20
CA PRO A 437 -32.84 -7.13 -1.58
C PRO A 437 -33.64 -5.84 -1.30
N SER A 438 -33.01 -4.88 -0.63
CA SER A 438 -33.55 -3.54 -0.45
C SER A 438 -33.67 -2.84 -1.81
N LYS A 439 -34.71 -2.03 -1.98
CA LYS A 439 -34.99 -1.30 -3.22
C LYS A 439 -34.85 0.19 -3.04
N ALA A 440 -34.24 0.85 -4.03
CA ALA A 440 -34.16 2.30 -4.10
C ALA A 440 -35.47 2.92 -4.61
N GLY A 441 -35.53 4.24 -4.72
CA GLY A 441 -36.74 4.96 -5.14
C GLY A 441 -37.23 4.66 -6.57
N ASP A 442 -36.37 4.08 -7.40
CA ASP A 442 -36.69 3.57 -8.75
C ASP A 442 -37.22 2.12 -8.75
N GLY A 443 -37.37 1.50 -7.59
CA GLY A 443 -37.83 0.13 -7.42
C GLY A 443 -36.76 -0.95 -7.67
N LEU A 444 -35.51 -0.58 -8.00
CA LEU A 444 -34.41 -1.49 -8.29
C LEU A 444 -33.53 -1.74 -7.06
N PRO A 445 -32.90 -2.93 -6.95
CA PRO A 445 -31.95 -3.22 -5.88
C PRO A 445 -30.66 -2.39 -6.04
N TYR A 446 -29.89 -2.27 -4.96
CA TYR A 446 -28.62 -1.57 -4.94
C TYR A 446 -27.58 -2.30 -4.08
N THR A 447 -26.29 -2.02 -4.28
CA THR A 447 -25.19 -2.62 -3.53
C THR A 447 -24.96 -1.91 -2.20
N THR A 448 -24.42 -2.63 -1.21
CA THR A 448 -23.97 -2.05 0.07
C THR A 448 -22.84 -1.05 -0.16
N LEU A 449 -21.91 -1.37 -1.06
CA LEU A 449 -20.77 -0.53 -1.41
C LEU A 449 -21.07 0.34 -2.62
N GLY A 450 -20.60 1.59 -2.61
CA GLY A 450 -20.76 2.52 -3.71
C GLY A 450 -19.73 3.64 -3.68
N TYR A 451 -19.74 4.47 -4.71
CA TYR A 451 -18.89 5.66 -4.83
C TYR A 451 -19.72 6.90 -5.14
N GLN A 452 -19.23 8.07 -4.73
CA GLN A 452 -19.88 9.32 -5.13
C GLN A 452 -19.67 9.60 -6.62
N ASN A 453 -18.50 9.28 -7.16
CA ASN A 453 -18.17 9.45 -8.58
C ASN A 453 -17.35 8.26 -9.08
N GLY A 454 -17.21 8.13 -10.38
CA GLY A 454 -16.34 7.11 -10.97
C GLY A 454 -16.94 6.38 -12.17
N PRO A 455 -16.21 5.36 -12.67
CA PRO A 455 -16.58 4.64 -13.89
C PRO A 455 -17.82 3.75 -13.74
N GLY A 456 -18.24 3.44 -12.53
CA GLY A 456 -19.47 2.69 -12.25
C GLY A 456 -20.76 3.51 -12.34
N ALA A 457 -20.67 4.81 -12.64
CA ALA A 457 -21.83 5.66 -12.85
C ALA A 457 -22.41 5.44 -14.25
N VAL A 458 -23.73 5.54 -14.35
CA VAL A 458 -24.45 5.40 -15.62
C VAL A 458 -25.21 6.68 -15.96
N SER A 459 -25.29 7.00 -17.25
CA SER A 459 -26.16 8.05 -17.75
C SER A 459 -27.55 7.47 -18.01
N GLY A 460 -28.57 7.96 -17.31
CA GLY A 460 -29.96 7.49 -17.43
C GLY A 460 -30.34 6.46 -16.34
N ALA A 461 -31.27 5.55 -16.70
CA ALA A 461 -31.78 4.55 -15.76
C ALA A 461 -30.70 3.54 -15.35
N ARG A 462 -30.66 3.20 -14.05
CA ARG A 462 -29.78 2.16 -13.53
C ARG A 462 -30.18 0.77 -14.05
N ALA A 463 -29.22 -0.12 -14.20
CA ALA A 463 -29.50 -1.53 -14.47
C ALA A 463 -30.17 -2.21 -13.27
N ASP A 464 -31.05 -3.18 -13.54
CA ASP A 464 -31.54 -4.09 -12.50
C ASP A 464 -30.39 -5.07 -12.12
N LEU A 465 -29.98 -5.02 -10.87
CA LEU A 465 -28.89 -5.86 -10.33
C LEU A 465 -29.34 -7.22 -9.84
N THR A 466 -30.64 -7.56 -9.94
CA THR A 466 -31.18 -8.82 -9.39
C THR A 466 -30.46 -10.07 -9.91
N SER A 467 -30.02 -10.05 -11.17
CA SER A 467 -29.29 -11.16 -11.82
C SER A 467 -27.80 -10.90 -12.03
N VAL A 468 -27.26 -9.82 -11.45
CA VAL A 468 -25.86 -9.44 -11.59
C VAL A 468 -25.07 -9.95 -10.40
N ASP A 469 -23.96 -10.64 -10.64
CA ASP A 469 -23.00 -11.00 -9.59
C ASP A 469 -22.17 -9.75 -9.22
N THR A 470 -22.66 -9.00 -8.22
CA THR A 470 -21.98 -7.80 -7.72
C THR A 470 -20.74 -8.13 -6.89
N SER A 471 -20.54 -9.40 -6.52
CA SER A 471 -19.35 -9.88 -5.83
C SER A 471 -18.25 -10.41 -6.78
N ALA A 472 -18.51 -10.41 -8.09
CA ALA A 472 -17.51 -10.76 -9.10
C ALA A 472 -16.30 -9.81 -9.04
N LEU A 473 -15.09 -10.33 -9.25
CA LEU A 473 -13.85 -9.54 -9.17
C LEU A 473 -13.81 -8.37 -10.18
N GLY A 474 -14.48 -8.51 -11.32
CA GLY A 474 -14.56 -7.46 -12.36
C GLY A 474 -15.70 -6.46 -12.17
N TYR A 475 -16.54 -6.59 -11.13
CA TYR A 475 -17.67 -5.70 -10.93
C TYR A 475 -17.20 -4.30 -10.51
N LEU A 476 -17.76 -3.26 -11.14
CA LEU A 476 -17.56 -1.87 -10.75
C LEU A 476 -18.76 -1.42 -9.92
N GLN A 477 -18.49 -0.92 -8.72
CA GLN A 477 -19.55 -0.45 -7.82
C GLN A 477 -20.28 0.76 -8.41
N GLN A 478 -21.58 0.83 -8.13
CA GLN A 478 -22.40 1.96 -8.53
C GLN A 478 -21.81 3.28 -8.05
N ALA A 479 -21.80 4.29 -8.92
CA ALA A 479 -21.39 5.66 -8.62
C ALA A 479 -22.46 6.64 -9.05
N VAL A 480 -22.45 7.84 -8.46
CA VAL A 480 -23.49 8.86 -8.72
C VAL A 480 -23.07 9.77 -9.88
N VAL A 481 -21.84 10.30 -9.85
CA VAL A 481 -21.33 11.22 -10.87
C VAL A 481 -20.46 10.45 -11.86
N PRO A 482 -20.78 10.47 -13.18
CA PRO A 482 -20.00 9.75 -14.17
C PRO A 482 -18.63 10.41 -14.39
N MET A 483 -17.57 9.65 -14.13
CA MET A 483 -16.18 10.02 -14.36
C MET A 483 -15.38 8.82 -14.87
N GLY A 484 -14.35 9.06 -15.66
CA GLY A 484 -13.47 7.99 -16.19
C GLY A 484 -12.59 7.34 -15.11
N SER A 485 -12.37 8.04 -14.00
CA SER A 485 -11.67 7.58 -12.80
C SER A 485 -12.40 8.13 -11.58
N GLU A 486 -12.51 7.35 -10.53
CA GLU A 486 -12.99 7.82 -9.24
C GLU A 486 -11.97 8.78 -8.62
N THR A 487 -12.38 9.64 -7.71
CA THR A 487 -11.52 10.67 -7.10
C THR A 487 -11.30 10.44 -5.62
N HIS A 488 -10.22 11.03 -5.10
CA HIS A 488 -10.00 11.09 -3.67
C HIS A 488 -11.14 11.80 -2.94
N ALA A 489 -11.24 11.57 -1.63
CA ALA A 489 -12.11 12.30 -0.72
C ALA A 489 -11.28 13.01 0.37
N GLY A 490 -11.84 14.08 0.93
CA GLY A 490 -11.15 15.00 1.82
C GLY A 490 -11.37 14.76 3.30
N GLU A 491 -12.00 13.65 3.69
CA GLU A 491 -12.18 13.34 5.11
C GLU A 491 -10.89 12.92 5.80
N ASP A 492 -10.86 13.05 7.14
CA ASP A 492 -9.77 12.57 7.97
C ASP A 492 -9.61 11.06 7.85
N VAL A 493 -8.38 10.56 7.94
CA VAL A 493 -8.05 9.15 7.92
C VAL A 493 -7.52 8.67 9.27
N ALA A 494 -7.64 7.38 9.57
CA ALA A 494 -7.20 6.84 10.84
C ALA A 494 -5.68 6.63 10.89
N ILE A 495 -5.11 6.83 12.08
CA ILE A 495 -3.73 6.47 12.43
C ILE A 495 -3.79 5.45 13.56
N TYR A 496 -3.13 4.31 13.40
CA TYR A 496 -2.96 3.29 14.42
C TYR A 496 -1.49 3.16 14.78
N ALA A 497 -1.17 3.08 16.07
CA ALA A 497 0.22 3.02 16.50
C ALA A 497 0.44 2.08 17.70
N THR A 498 1.62 1.42 17.70
CA THR A 498 2.10 0.60 18.81
C THR A 498 3.62 0.69 18.96
N GLY A 499 4.14 0.45 20.16
CA GLY A 499 5.57 0.52 20.46
C GLY A 499 6.01 1.83 21.14
N PRO A 500 7.33 2.12 21.14
CA PRO A 500 7.87 3.32 21.79
C PRO A 500 7.28 4.60 21.23
N ARG A 501 6.84 5.51 22.11
CA ARG A 501 6.23 6.81 21.79
C ARG A 501 4.91 6.73 20.99
N ALA A 502 4.32 5.55 20.83
CA ALA A 502 3.04 5.40 20.13
C ALA A 502 1.89 6.20 20.78
N ASN A 503 1.96 6.45 22.08
CA ASN A 503 1.01 7.29 22.83
C ASN A 503 0.94 8.75 22.36
N LEU A 504 1.91 9.21 21.57
CA LEU A 504 1.86 10.54 20.92
C LEU A 504 0.88 10.59 19.74
N VAL A 505 0.40 9.44 19.28
CA VAL A 505 -0.70 9.34 18.30
C VAL A 505 -2.02 9.38 19.06
N HIS A 506 -2.73 10.50 18.99
CA HIS A 506 -4.03 10.70 19.63
C HIS A 506 -4.78 11.89 19.05
N GLY A 507 -6.10 11.93 19.20
CA GLY A 507 -6.94 13.04 18.75
C GLY A 507 -6.92 13.25 17.23
N SER A 508 -7.26 14.46 16.77
CA SER A 508 -7.16 14.84 15.35
C SER A 508 -5.86 15.61 15.11
N MET A 509 -4.99 15.04 14.31
CA MET A 509 -3.63 15.50 14.06
C MET A 509 -3.51 16.14 12.67
N GLU A 510 -2.61 17.10 12.52
CA GLU A 510 -2.11 17.48 11.19
C GLU A 510 -1.25 16.33 10.64
N GLN A 511 -1.35 16.04 9.35
CA GLN A 511 -0.66 14.89 8.75
C GLN A 511 0.87 14.94 8.92
N ASN A 512 1.44 16.12 8.87
CA ASN A 512 2.88 16.34 9.08
C ASN A 512 3.32 16.06 10.54
N TRP A 513 2.40 15.94 11.52
CA TRP A 513 2.76 15.57 12.89
C TRP A 513 3.19 14.10 13.00
N ILE A 514 2.78 13.24 12.06
CA ILE A 514 3.24 11.84 11.99
C ILE A 514 4.78 11.78 11.89
N TYR A 515 5.38 12.66 11.09
CA TYR A 515 6.84 12.80 11.04
C TYR A 515 7.43 13.12 12.42
N HIS A 516 6.83 14.06 13.16
CA HIS A 516 7.33 14.46 14.46
C HIS A 516 7.23 13.34 15.49
N VAL A 517 6.18 12.53 15.45
CA VAL A 517 6.06 11.31 16.28
C VAL A 517 7.21 10.33 15.99
N MET A 518 7.48 10.05 14.73
CA MET A 518 8.56 9.14 14.33
C MET A 518 9.95 9.71 14.68
N LYS A 519 10.15 11.00 14.48
CA LYS A 519 11.39 11.71 14.83
C LYS A 519 11.66 11.67 16.32
N GLU A 520 10.64 12.01 17.15
CA GLU A 520 10.71 11.92 18.61
C GLU A 520 11.00 10.49 19.06
N ALA A 521 10.34 9.49 18.46
CA ALA A 521 10.58 8.09 18.79
C ALA A 521 12.04 7.69 18.53
N PHE A 522 12.64 8.12 17.44
CA PHE A 522 14.08 7.90 17.20
C PHE A 522 14.98 8.72 18.15
N GLY A 523 14.48 9.84 18.70
CA GLY A 523 15.24 10.78 19.52
C GLY A 523 16.23 11.60 18.71
N PHE A 524 15.83 12.05 17.51
CA PHE A 524 16.59 12.91 16.59
C PHE A 524 16.42 14.40 16.92
#